data_97768565783c909b7e02b4c4c6fbff13
#
_entry.id   97768565783c909b7e02b4c4c6fbff13
#
_cell.length_a   1.000
_cell.length_b   1.000
_cell.length_c   1.000
_cell.angle_alpha   90.00
_cell.angle_beta   90.00
_cell.angle_gamma   90.00
#
_symmetry.space_group_name_H-M   'P 1'
#
loop_
_entity.id
_entity.type
_entity.pdbx_description
1 polymer ?
#
loop_
_entity_poly.entity_id
_entity_poly.type
_entity_poly.pdbx_seq_one_letter_code
_entity_poly.pdbx_strand_id
1 'polypeptide(L)'
;MEKQLFNGRKSLVIGGTGGIGRQIALQLADSGAEVWVMGRHRSEDSQLHMIQADFDRGGLSELFRPDVREILSQCEICAVTYGPFLQKPVHEMSAEEWSHIAIADYALPGAVVSAVLPGMMERKWGRILLFGGTRTESVRSYRTNAAYAGAKTGISVIIKSVSAEYKEYGITCNGILPGFTRNAPSEEYLVEESWVAEQGIHLISSEKLNGVLLNADCGWQPR
;
A
#
# COMPACT_ATOMS: atom_id res chain seq x y z
N MET A 1 -2.11 -21.60 -5.37
CA MET A 1 -2.10 -20.44 -6.29
C MET A 1 -1.55 -20.89 -7.65
N GLU A 2 -2.13 -20.47 -8.75
CA GLU A 2 -1.59 -20.76 -10.07
C GLU A 2 -0.22 -20.11 -10.23
N LYS A 3 0.82 -20.91 -10.44
CA LYS A 3 2.24 -20.49 -10.47
C LYS A 3 2.65 -19.48 -11.56
N GLN A 4 1.72 -18.95 -12.36
CA GLN A 4 2.03 -18.03 -13.47
C GLN A 4 1.02 -16.90 -13.65
N LEU A 5 0.27 -16.55 -12.59
CA LEU A 5 -0.80 -15.55 -12.66
C LEU A 5 -0.30 -14.17 -13.14
N PHE A 6 0.94 -13.80 -12.77
CA PHE A 6 1.54 -12.52 -13.11
C PHE A 6 2.86 -12.67 -13.90
N ASN A 7 2.99 -13.74 -14.70
CA ASN A 7 4.23 -14.08 -15.39
C ASN A 7 4.80 -12.89 -16.18
N GLY A 8 6.03 -12.48 -15.83
CA GLY A 8 6.76 -11.38 -16.45
C GLY A 8 6.22 -9.97 -16.14
N ARG A 9 5.19 -9.82 -15.29
CA ARG A 9 4.68 -8.51 -14.89
C ARG A 9 5.65 -7.81 -13.96
N LYS A 10 5.95 -6.54 -14.27
CA LYS A 10 6.80 -5.70 -13.43
C LYS A 10 6.01 -5.15 -12.25
N SER A 11 6.42 -5.50 -11.05
CA SER A 11 5.74 -5.16 -9.81
C SER A 11 6.62 -4.34 -8.88
N LEU A 12 6.05 -3.34 -8.23
CA LEU A 12 6.73 -2.52 -7.22
C LEU A 12 5.96 -2.58 -5.90
N VAL A 13 6.66 -2.91 -4.82
CA VAL A 13 6.09 -2.90 -3.46
C VAL A 13 6.86 -1.90 -2.60
N ILE A 14 6.23 -0.76 -2.30
CA ILE A 14 6.79 0.24 -1.39
C ILE A 14 6.47 -0.16 0.05
N GLY A 15 7.50 -0.30 0.89
CA GLY A 15 7.41 -0.96 2.19
C GLY A 15 7.55 -2.49 2.10
N GLY A 16 8.06 -3.00 0.98
CA GLY A 16 8.15 -4.44 0.69
C GLY A 16 9.27 -5.20 1.40
N THR A 17 9.99 -4.57 2.32
CA THR A 17 11.13 -5.21 3.03
C THR A 17 10.73 -5.85 4.37
N GLY A 18 9.47 -5.75 4.77
CA GLY A 18 8.98 -6.32 6.03
C GLY A 18 7.46 -6.39 6.10
N GLY A 19 6.94 -7.07 7.11
CA GLY A 19 5.52 -7.15 7.41
C GLY A 19 4.67 -7.62 6.22
N ILE A 20 3.47 -7.06 6.12
CA ILE A 20 2.52 -7.34 5.03
C ILE A 20 3.16 -7.10 3.65
N GLY A 21 3.96 -6.03 3.51
CA GLY A 21 4.60 -5.69 2.23
C GLY A 21 5.55 -6.77 1.72
N ARG A 22 6.36 -7.35 2.62
CA ARG A 22 7.23 -8.47 2.27
C ARG A 22 6.43 -9.70 1.85
N GLN A 23 5.33 -10.00 2.55
CA GLN A 23 4.46 -11.13 2.18
C GLN A 23 3.82 -10.93 0.80
N ILE A 24 3.40 -9.70 0.46
CA ILE A 24 2.87 -9.38 -0.88
C ILE A 24 3.97 -9.56 -1.94
N ALA A 25 5.18 -9.05 -1.69
CA ALA A 25 6.28 -9.14 -2.62
C ALA A 25 6.64 -10.61 -2.93
N LEU A 26 6.72 -11.46 -1.90
CA LEU A 26 6.99 -12.89 -2.07
C LEU A 26 5.88 -13.59 -2.85
N GLN A 27 4.61 -13.34 -2.53
CA GLN A 27 3.48 -13.96 -3.22
C GLN A 27 3.36 -13.51 -4.69
N LEU A 28 3.71 -12.24 -5.00
CA LEU A 28 3.81 -11.76 -6.38
C LEU A 28 4.93 -12.49 -7.13
N ALA A 29 6.11 -12.63 -6.54
CA ALA A 29 7.23 -13.34 -7.13
C ALA A 29 6.91 -14.83 -7.35
N ASP A 30 6.30 -15.50 -6.37
CA ASP A 30 5.84 -16.89 -6.49
C ASP A 30 4.76 -17.07 -7.57
N SER A 31 4.05 -15.98 -7.92
CA SER A 31 3.06 -15.94 -9.00
C SER A 31 3.65 -15.54 -10.36
N GLY A 32 5.00 -15.43 -10.46
CA GLY A 32 5.75 -15.21 -11.70
C GLY A 32 6.04 -13.73 -12.02
N ALA A 33 5.72 -12.78 -11.14
CA ALA A 33 6.05 -11.38 -11.33
C ALA A 33 7.56 -11.11 -11.13
N GLU A 34 8.08 -10.12 -11.85
CA GLU A 34 9.38 -9.50 -11.57
C GLU A 34 9.16 -8.38 -10.54
N VAL A 35 9.71 -8.55 -9.32
CA VAL A 35 9.31 -7.74 -8.18
C VAL A 35 10.44 -6.88 -7.65
N TRP A 36 10.24 -5.56 -7.66
CA TRP A 36 11.04 -4.58 -6.93
C TRP A 36 10.41 -4.26 -5.58
N VAL A 37 11.24 -4.17 -4.55
CA VAL A 37 10.84 -3.74 -3.22
C VAL A 37 11.60 -2.49 -2.80
N MET A 38 10.88 -1.51 -2.25
CA MET A 38 11.49 -0.31 -1.69
C MET A 38 11.34 -0.29 -0.18
N GLY A 39 12.43 0.05 0.52
CA GLY A 39 12.43 0.17 1.98
C GLY A 39 13.82 0.48 2.55
N ARG A 40 13.90 0.72 3.85
CA ARG A 40 15.16 1.09 4.53
C ARG A 40 16.12 -0.07 4.70
N HIS A 41 15.59 -1.25 5.00
CA HIS A 41 16.38 -2.44 5.30
C HIS A 41 16.57 -3.26 4.03
N ARG A 42 17.72 -3.91 3.92
CA ARG A 42 17.97 -4.85 2.83
C ARG A 42 17.05 -6.06 2.97
N SER A 43 16.54 -6.54 1.86
CA SER A 43 15.88 -7.84 1.80
C SER A 43 16.95 -8.91 1.54
N GLU A 44 16.85 -10.04 2.24
CA GLU A 44 17.67 -11.22 1.99
C GLU A 44 17.05 -12.17 0.95
N ASP A 45 15.84 -11.83 0.49
CA ASP A 45 15.08 -12.65 -0.44
C ASP A 45 15.65 -12.50 -1.86
N SER A 46 16.38 -13.50 -2.33
CA SER A 46 17.12 -13.48 -3.61
C SER A 46 16.23 -13.33 -4.86
N GLN A 47 14.93 -13.55 -4.72
CA GLN A 47 13.95 -13.40 -5.79
C GLN A 47 13.38 -11.97 -5.91
N LEU A 48 13.81 -11.05 -5.03
CA LEU A 48 13.33 -9.66 -5.00
C LEU A 48 14.46 -8.69 -5.38
N HIS A 49 14.14 -7.74 -6.27
CA HIS A 49 15.04 -6.64 -6.61
C HIS A 49 14.91 -5.54 -5.58
N MET A 50 15.99 -5.22 -4.88
CA MET A 50 15.97 -4.24 -3.80
C MET A 50 16.35 -2.84 -4.25
N ILE A 51 15.51 -1.86 -3.91
CA ILE A 51 15.81 -0.43 -3.97
C ILE A 51 15.85 0.11 -2.55
N GLN A 52 17.01 0.49 -2.08
CA GLN A 52 17.10 1.12 -0.76
C GLN A 52 16.55 2.53 -0.79
N ALA A 53 15.53 2.83 0.03
CA ALA A 53 14.89 4.14 0.15
C ALA A 53 14.47 4.38 1.59
N ASP A 54 14.69 5.61 2.08
CA ASP A 54 14.31 6.03 3.44
C ASP A 54 13.28 7.16 3.36
N PHE A 55 12.01 6.79 3.33
CA PHE A 55 10.92 7.76 3.27
C PHE A 55 10.73 8.57 4.56
N ASP A 56 11.27 8.13 5.69
CA ASP A 56 11.24 8.91 6.93
C ASP A 56 12.19 10.12 6.86
N ARG A 57 13.31 9.99 6.14
CA ARG A 57 14.33 11.04 5.96
C ARG A 57 14.17 11.77 4.63
N GLY A 58 14.03 11.02 3.55
CA GLY A 58 13.97 11.57 2.20
C GLY A 58 12.57 12.00 1.76
N GLY A 59 11.52 11.52 2.43
CA GLY A 59 10.15 11.84 2.06
C GLY A 59 9.85 11.56 0.59
N LEU A 60 9.14 12.46 -0.06
CA LEU A 60 8.79 12.35 -1.49
C LEU A 60 10.00 12.46 -2.42
N SER A 61 11.15 13.00 -1.97
CA SER A 61 12.33 13.15 -2.84
C SER A 61 12.89 11.81 -3.32
N GLU A 62 12.66 10.73 -2.55
CA GLU A 62 13.04 9.37 -2.96
C GLU A 62 12.41 8.94 -4.29
N LEU A 63 11.20 9.45 -4.61
CA LEU A 63 10.51 9.14 -5.87
C LEU A 63 11.12 9.85 -7.09
N PHE A 64 11.94 10.88 -6.88
CA PHE A 64 12.56 11.64 -7.97
C PHE A 64 13.92 11.09 -8.40
N ARG A 65 14.43 10.11 -7.71
CA ARG A 65 15.68 9.43 -8.08
C ARG A 65 15.54 8.77 -9.45
N PRO A 66 16.56 8.83 -10.33
CA PRO A 66 16.47 8.28 -11.69
C PRO A 66 16.11 6.79 -11.72
N ASP A 67 16.74 5.98 -10.86
CA ASP A 67 16.50 4.54 -10.73
C ASP A 67 15.05 4.23 -10.31
N VAL A 68 14.50 5.03 -9.40
CA VAL A 68 13.12 4.90 -8.93
C VAL A 68 12.11 5.31 -10.01
N ARG A 69 12.37 6.44 -10.69
CA ARG A 69 11.49 6.92 -11.78
C ARG A 69 11.40 5.94 -12.95
N GLU A 70 12.51 5.30 -13.30
CA GLU A 70 12.52 4.27 -14.32
C GLU A 70 11.57 3.12 -13.97
N ILE A 71 11.68 2.59 -12.75
CA ILE A 71 10.82 1.49 -12.29
C ILE A 71 9.35 1.92 -12.19
N LEU A 72 9.08 3.11 -11.65
CA LEU A 72 7.71 3.64 -11.58
C LEU A 72 7.06 3.73 -12.97
N SER A 73 7.80 4.18 -13.99
CA SER A 73 7.28 4.28 -15.36
C SER A 73 6.96 2.92 -16.00
N GLN A 74 7.69 1.88 -15.62
CA GLN A 74 7.53 0.53 -16.14
C GLN A 74 6.59 -0.33 -15.28
N CYS A 75 6.20 0.15 -14.10
CA CYS A 75 5.41 -0.60 -13.14
C CYS A 75 4.03 -0.94 -13.69
N GLU A 76 3.64 -2.21 -13.55
CA GLU A 76 2.34 -2.74 -13.95
C GLU A 76 1.49 -3.11 -12.72
N ILE A 77 2.13 -3.59 -11.64
CA ILE A 77 1.50 -3.89 -10.36
C ILE A 77 2.19 -3.04 -9.29
N CYS A 78 1.44 -2.16 -8.64
CA CYS A 78 1.95 -1.28 -7.61
C CYS A 78 1.23 -1.52 -6.27
N ALA A 79 1.98 -1.88 -5.23
CA ALA A 79 1.46 -1.96 -3.87
C ALA A 79 2.19 -0.95 -2.96
N VAL A 80 1.44 -0.15 -2.20
CA VAL A 80 2.02 0.79 -1.24
C VAL A 80 1.58 0.38 0.16
N THR A 81 2.50 -0.26 0.88
CA THR A 81 2.28 -0.78 2.24
C THR A 81 3.02 0.03 3.30
N TYR A 82 3.93 0.92 2.87
CA TYR A 82 4.63 1.82 3.79
C TYR A 82 3.67 2.81 4.42
N GLY A 83 3.83 3.03 5.73
CA GLY A 83 3.11 4.04 6.46
C GLY A 83 3.39 3.91 7.96
N PRO A 84 3.99 4.95 8.59
CA PRO A 84 4.23 4.95 10.02
C PRO A 84 2.91 5.04 10.80
N PHE A 85 2.87 4.39 11.95
CA PHE A 85 1.74 4.50 12.88
C PHE A 85 2.09 5.44 14.02
N LEU A 86 1.24 6.44 14.27
CA LEU A 86 1.39 7.36 15.40
C LEU A 86 0.06 7.46 16.15
N GLN A 87 0.12 7.18 17.45
CA GLN A 87 -1.02 7.31 18.36
C GLN A 87 -0.70 8.32 19.46
N LYS A 88 -1.37 9.48 19.43
CA LYS A 88 -1.11 10.59 20.34
C LYS A 88 -2.36 11.51 20.42
N PRO A 89 -2.70 12.05 21.61
CA PRO A 89 -3.77 13.05 21.71
C PRO A 89 -3.51 14.26 20.81
N VAL A 90 -4.56 14.82 20.22
CA VAL A 90 -4.44 15.93 19.25
C VAL A 90 -3.66 17.13 19.83
N HIS A 91 -3.89 17.48 21.10
CA HIS A 91 -3.25 18.63 21.75
C HIS A 91 -1.76 18.41 22.08
N GLU A 92 -1.27 17.17 21.97
CA GLU A 92 0.13 16.81 22.20
C GLU A 92 0.92 16.64 20.90
N MET A 93 0.25 16.66 19.75
CA MET A 93 0.89 16.48 18.46
C MET A 93 1.58 17.76 17.99
N SER A 94 2.85 17.62 17.60
CA SER A 94 3.60 18.71 16.97
C SER A 94 3.23 18.91 15.49
N ALA A 95 3.56 20.08 14.95
CA ALA A 95 3.39 20.36 13.52
C ALA A 95 4.22 19.42 12.64
N GLU A 96 5.40 19.02 13.09
CA GLU A 96 6.29 18.06 12.42
C GLU A 96 5.67 16.68 12.36
N GLU A 97 5.07 16.21 13.47
CA GLU A 97 4.37 14.91 13.52
C GLU A 97 3.16 14.90 12.58
N TRP A 98 2.36 15.99 12.55
CA TRP A 98 1.28 16.15 11.59
C TRP A 98 1.77 16.08 10.15
N SER A 99 2.83 16.83 9.83
CA SER A 99 3.43 16.87 8.49
C SER A 99 3.99 15.51 8.10
N HIS A 100 4.71 14.84 9.01
CA HIS A 100 5.28 13.52 8.77
C HIS A 100 4.20 12.49 8.40
N ILE A 101 3.14 12.39 9.20
CA ILE A 101 2.03 11.47 8.94
C ILE A 101 1.30 11.83 7.63
N ALA A 102 1.02 13.11 7.39
CA ALA A 102 0.35 13.54 6.16
C ALA A 102 1.18 13.22 4.91
N ILE A 103 2.50 13.39 4.97
CA ILE A 103 3.40 13.07 3.86
C ILE A 103 3.50 11.56 3.67
N ALA A 104 3.78 10.81 4.72
CA ALA A 104 4.05 9.38 4.63
C ALA A 104 2.80 8.55 4.32
N ASP A 105 1.67 8.88 4.96
CA ASP A 105 0.46 8.06 4.89
C ASP A 105 -0.58 8.54 3.86
N TYR A 106 -0.40 9.71 3.27
CA TYR A 106 -1.32 10.23 2.25
C TYR A 106 -0.63 10.75 1.00
N ALA A 107 0.29 11.72 1.15
CA ALA A 107 0.93 12.33 -0.02
C ALA A 107 1.84 11.35 -0.78
N LEU A 108 2.59 10.50 -0.08
CA LEU A 108 3.46 9.49 -0.71
C LEU A 108 2.67 8.47 -1.53
N PRO A 109 1.63 7.80 -1.01
CA PRO A 109 0.79 6.93 -1.82
C PRO A 109 0.18 7.63 -3.03
N GLY A 110 -0.32 8.87 -2.87
CA GLY A 110 -0.86 9.66 -3.98
C GLY A 110 0.18 9.98 -5.05
N ALA A 111 1.38 10.38 -4.66
CA ALA A 111 2.49 10.67 -5.57
C ALA A 111 2.96 9.43 -6.34
N VAL A 112 3.02 8.27 -5.65
CA VAL A 112 3.34 6.98 -6.29
C VAL A 112 2.29 6.62 -7.34
N VAL A 113 1.01 6.71 -6.99
CA VAL A 113 -0.09 6.47 -7.93
C VAL A 113 0.02 7.38 -9.15
N SER A 114 0.23 8.68 -8.94
CA SER A 114 0.41 9.64 -10.03
C SER A 114 1.59 9.29 -10.94
N ALA A 115 2.66 8.71 -10.38
CA ALA A 115 3.87 8.36 -11.14
C ALA A 115 3.72 7.08 -11.98
N VAL A 116 2.92 6.08 -11.50
CA VAL A 116 2.73 4.81 -12.24
C VAL A 116 1.62 4.89 -13.29
N LEU A 117 0.62 5.75 -13.09
CA LEU A 117 -0.56 5.84 -13.96
C LEU A 117 -0.23 6.09 -15.44
N PRO A 118 0.67 7.02 -15.84
CA PRO A 118 0.93 7.25 -17.26
C PRO A 118 1.39 5.99 -18.01
N GLY A 119 2.32 5.23 -17.45
CA GLY A 119 2.78 3.98 -18.04
C GLY A 119 1.69 2.90 -18.07
N MET A 120 0.86 2.79 -17.01
CA MET A 120 -0.26 1.87 -16.98
C MET A 120 -1.32 2.24 -18.02
N MET A 121 -1.61 3.53 -18.22
CA MET A 121 -2.55 4.03 -19.23
C MET A 121 -2.08 3.70 -20.66
N GLU A 122 -0.78 3.89 -20.96
CA GLU A 122 -0.19 3.57 -22.25
C GLU A 122 -0.31 2.07 -22.56
N ARG A 123 -0.03 1.22 -21.58
CA ARG A 123 -0.15 -0.25 -21.70
C ARG A 123 -1.60 -0.76 -21.64
N LYS A 124 -2.56 0.11 -21.29
CA LYS A 124 -3.98 -0.24 -21.04
C LYS A 124 -4.13 -1.38 -20.05
N TRP A 125 -3.28 -1.41 -19.03
CA TRP A 125 -3.29 -2.39 -17.98
C TRP A 125 -2.56 -1.88 -16.74
N GLY A 126 -3.14 -2.05 -15.58
CA GLY A 126 -2.51 -1.71 -14.31
C GLY A 126 -3.27 -2.25 -13.11
N ARG A 127 -2.53 -2.56 -12.03
CA ARG A 127 -3.09 -3.02 -10.75
C ARG A 127 -2.47 -2.22 -9.62
N ILE A 128 -3.30 -1.54 -8.86
CA ILE A 128 -2.88 -0.71 -7.73
C ILE A 128 -3.52 -1.24 -6.45
N LEU A 129 -2.71 -1.48 -5.44
CA LEU A 129 -3.13 -1.90 -4.11
C LEU A 129 -2.61 -0.91 -3.06
N LEU A 130 -3.51 -0.25 -2.36
CA LEU A 130 -3.18 0.69 -1.30
C LEU A 130 -3.63 0.17 0.07
N PHE A 131 -2.98 0.65 1.13
CA PHE A 131 -3.28 0.24 2.49
C PHE A 131 -3.82 1.41 3.30
N GLY A 132 -5.09 1.31 3.67
CA GLY A 132 -5.73 2.17 4.65
C GLY A 132 -5.37 1.81 6.08
N GLY A 133 -6.16 2.26 7.01
CA GLY A 133 -6.15 1.82 8.41
C GLY A 133 -7.45 1.11 8.77
N THR A 134 -7.50 0.47 9.92
CA THR A 134 -8.70 -0.22 10.40
C THR A 134 -9.91 0.71 10.38
N ARG A 135 -10.97 0.30 9.67
CA ARG A 135 -12.24 1.04 9.57
C ARG A 135 -12.15 2.46 9.01
N THR A 136 -11.12 2.76 8.19
CA THR A 136 -10.97 4.07 7.54
C THR A 136 -11.72 4.19 6.20
N GLU A 137 -12.63 3.29 5.90
CA GLU A 137 -13.57 3.37 4.78
C GLU A 137 -14.62 4.46 4.97
N SER A 138 -14.80 4.95 6.21
CA SER A 138 -15.76 6.00 6.54
C SER A 138 -15.19 6.98 7.57
N VAL A 139 -15.70 8.20 7.55
CA VAL A 139 -15.36 9.23 8.54
C VAL A 139 -15.98 8.88 9.88
N ARG A 140 -15.13 8.76 10.90
CA ARG A 140 -15.53 8.50 12.30
C ARG A 140 -14.52 9.11 13.27
N SER A 141 -14.83 9.09 14.56
CA SER A 141 -13.87 9.49 15.59
C SER A 141 -12.85 8.37 15.83
N TYR A 142 -11.60 8.77 16.00
CA TYR A 142 -10.49 7.91 16.42
C TYR A 142 -9.79 8.57 17.60
N ARG A 143 -9.91 7.98 18.79
CA ARG A 143 -9.26 8.52 19.98
C ARG A 143 -7.74 8.40 19.84
N THR A 144 -7.02 9.49 20.13
CA THR A 144 -5.55 9.56 20.09
C THR A 144 -4.90 9.18 18.76
N ASN A 145 -5.67 9.22 17.65
CA ASN A 145 -5.18 8.75 16.34
C ASN A 145 -5.67 9.60 15.16
N ALA A 146 -5.96 10.87 15.40
CA ALA A 146 -6.61 11.72 14.39
C ALA A 146 -5.78 11.91 13.12
N ALA A 147 -4.46 12.14 13.23
CA ALA A 147 -3.59 12.38 12.07
C ALA A 147 -3.50 11.14 11.19
N TYR A 148 -3.15 10.00 11.78
CA TYR A 148 -3.06 8.72 11.07
C TYR A 148 -4.40 8.33 10.44
N ALA A 149 -5.48 8.33 11.21
CA ALA A 149 -6.80 7.96 10.72
C ALA A 149 -7.29 8.90 9.62
N GLY A 150 -7.03 10.21 9.74
CA GLY A 150 -7.33 11.19 8.69
C GLY A 150 -6.57 10.91 7.38
N ALA A 151 -5.27 10.67 7.46
CA ALA A 151 -4.45 10.32 6.31
C ALA A 151 -4.93 9.00 5.66
N LYS A 152 -5.17 7.96 6.45
CA LYS A 152 -5.65 6.65 5.96
C LYS A 152 -7.08 6.68 5.43
N THR A 153 -7.95 7.55 5.95
CA THR A 153 -9.27 7.81 5.33
C THR A 153 -9.10 8.48 3.95
N GLY A 154 -8.11 9.36 3.81
CA GLY A 154 -7.74 9.96 2.52
C GLY A 154 -7.33 8.91 1.47
N ILE A 155 -6.68 7.83 1.87
CA ILE A 155 -6.36 6.70 0.96
C ILE A 155 -7.64 6.11 0.34
N SER A 156 -8.73 6.00 1.10
CA SER A 156 -10.02 5.53 0.58
C SER A 156 -10.56 6.44 -0.53
N VAL A 157 -10.33 7.75 -0.42
CA VAL A 157 -10.67 8.72 -1.48
C VAL A 157 -9.81 8.48 -2.73
N ILE A 158 -8.49 8.32 -2.59
CA ILE A 158 -7.58 8.02 -3.71
C ILE A 158 -8.06 6.76 -4.44
N ILE A 159 -8.34 5.67 -3.71
CA ILE A 159 -8.79 4.40 -4.29
C ILE A 159 -10.07 4.60 -5.11
N LYS A 160 -11.07 5.28 -4.54
CA LYS A 160 -12.36 5.53 -5.22
C LYS A 160 -12.18 6.40 -6.47
N SER A 161 -11.37 7.46 -6.39
CA SER A 161 -11.11 8.36 -7.52
C SER A 161 -10.40 7.62 -8.65
N VAL A 162 -9.29 6.94 -8.36
CA VAL A 162 -8.53 6.20 -9.37
C VAL A 162 -9.37 5.12 -10.02
N SER A 163 -10.13 4.34 -9.23
CA SER A 163 -11.00 3.29 -9.76
C SER A 163 -12.09 3.81 -10.71
N ALA A 164 -12.58 5.02 -10.48
CA ALA A 164 -13.60 5.63 -11.32
C ALA A 164 -12.99 6.25 -12.60
N GLU A 165 -11.88 6.97 -12.45
CA GLU A 165 -11.28 7.76 -13.53
C GLU A 165 -10.52 6.92 -14.56
N TYR A 166 -9.86 5.82 -14.12
CA TYR A 166 -8.91 5.08 -14.96
C TYR A 166 -9.38 3.69 -15.39
N LYS A 167 -10.63 3.30 -15.10
CA LYS A 167 -11.18 2.00 -15.48
C LYS A 167 -11.13 1.71 -16.99
N GLU A 168 -11.35 2.75 -17.82
CA GLU A 168 -11.34 2.64 -19.28
C GLU A 168 -9.94 2.31 -19.84
N TYR A 169 -8.89 2.49 -19.02
CA TYR A 169 -7.53 2.09 -19.35
C TYR A 169 -7.19 0.68 -18.85
N GLY A 170 -8.16 -0.10 -18.39
CA GLY A 170 -7.90 -1.43 -17.84
C GLY A 170 -7.17 -1.43 -16.50
N ILE A 171 -7.22 -0.29 -15.77
CA ILE A 171 -6.57 -0.11 -14.48
C ILE A 171 -7.56 -0.35 -13.35
N THR A 172 -7.16 -1.17 -12.36
CA THR A 172 -7.90 -1.33 -11.11
C THR A 172 -7.10 -0.76 -9.93
N CYS A 173 -7.82 -0.13 -9.01
CA CYS A 173 -7.28 0.35 -7.75
C CYS A 173 -8.14 -0.12 -6.60
N ASN A 174 -7.55 -0.90 -5.69
CA ASN A 174 -8.24 -1.48 -4.55
C ASN A 174 -7.46 -1.20 -3.26
N GLY A 175 -8.11 -1.36 -2.12
CA GLY A 175 -7.52 -1.16 -0.81
C GLY A 175 -7.80 -2.26 0.18
N ILE A 176 -6.83 -2.49 1.05
CA ILE A 176 -7.00 -3.27 2.26
C ILE A 176 -6.91 -2.34 3.48
N LEU A 177 -7.80 -2.56 4.42
CA LEU A 177 -7.88 -1.88 5.70
C LEU A 177 -7.54 -2.92 6.78
N PRO A 178 -6.24 -3.16 7.05
CA PRO A 178 -5.82 -4.24 7.92
C PRO A 178 -6.13 -3.94 9.38
N GLY A 179 -6.41 -4.99 10.14
CA GLY A 179 -6.43 -4.97 11.58
C GLY A 179 -5.03 -5.03 12.19
N PHE A 180 -4.96 -5.59 13.38
CA PHE A 180 -3.70 -5.71 14.12
C PHE A 180 -2.92 -6.92 13.62
N THR A 181 -1.74 -6.72 13.06
CA THR A 181 -0.78 -7.80 12.78
C THR A 181 0.18 -8.03 13.95
N ARG A 182 0.20 -7.11 14.90
CA ARG A 182 0.99 -7.14 16.15
C ARG A 182 0.25 -6.34 17.22
N ASN A 183 0.51 -6.65 18.46
CA ASN A 183 -0.02 -5.88 19.61
C ASN A 183 -1.55 -5.70 19.57
N ALA A 184 -2.28 -6.71 19.13
CA ALA A 184 -3.73 -6.71 19.18
C ALA A 184 -4.24 -6.63 20.64
N PRO A 185 -5.42 -6.02 20.88
CA PRO A 185 -6.03 -5.99 22.22
C PRO A 185 -6.34 -7.38 22.78
N SER A 186 -6.58 -8.36 21.91
CA SER A 186 -6.68 -9.79 22.21
C SER A 186 -6.30 -10.61 20.98
N GLU A 187 -6.01 -11.90 21.16
CA GLU A 187 -5.62 -12.81 20.07
C GLU A 187 -6.69 -12.93 18.97
N GLU A 188 -7.96 -12.81 19.32
CA GLU A 188 -9.08 -12.89 18.37
C GLU A 188 -9.06 -11.78 17.29
N TYR A 189 -8.38 -10.65 17.57
CA TYR A 189 -8.23 -9.55 16.62
C TYR A 189 -6.87 -9.53 15.91
N LEU A 190 -6.02 -10.52 16.19
CA LEU A 190 -4.75 -10.65 15.50
C LEU A 190 -4.98 -11.21 14.09
N VAL A 191 -4.37 -10.56 13.10
CA VAL A 191 -4.46 -10.96 11.69
C VAL A 191 -3.06 -11.31 11.20
N GLU A 192 -2.90 -12.46 10.56
CA GLU A 192 -1.62 -12.86 10.00
C GLU A 192 -1.24 -12.02 8.78
N GLU A 193 0.01 -11.55 8.74
CA GLU A 193 0.55 -10.75 7.62
C GLU A 193 0.43 -11.49 6.28
N SER A 194 0.66 -12.81 6.27
CA SER A 194 0.53 -13.68 5.10
C SER A 194 -0.91 -13.74 4.58
N TRP A 195 -1.89 -13.86 5.48
CA TRP A 195 -3.30 -13.88 5.13
C TRP A 195 -3.76 -12.54 4.54
N VAL A 196 -3.33 -11.42 5.14
CA VAL A 196 -3.61 -10.07 4.59
C VAL A 196 -3.02 -9.94 3.18
N ALA A 197 -1.81 -10.47 2.96
CA ALA A 197 -1.18 -10.46 1.64
C ALA A 197 -1.96 -11.32 0.62
N GLU A 198 -2.46 -12.49 1.01
CA GLU A 198 -3.33 -13.32 0.15
C GLU A 198 -4.57 -12.58 -0.32
N GLN A 199 -5.21 -11.80 0.58
CA GLN A 199 -6.34 -10.96 0.19
C GLN A 199 -5.90 -9.87 -0.80
N GLY A 200 -4.70 -9.31 -0.62
CA GLY A 200 -4.10 -8.36 -1.56
C GLY A 200 -3.89 -8.96 -2.95
N ILE A 201 -3.32 -10.15 -3.03
CA ILE A 201 -3.15 -10.89 -4.29
C ILE A 201 -4.49 -11.18 -4.96
N HIS A 202 -5.49 -11.57 -4.18
CA HIS A 202 -6.85 -11.78 -4.70
C HIS A 202 -7.43 -10.50 -5.34
N LEU A 203 -7.29 -9.34 -4.69
CA LEU A 203 -7.73 -8.06 -5.24
C LEU A 203 -6.95 -7.67 -6.51
N ILE A 204 -5.63 -7.89 -6.54
CA ILE A 204 -4.78 -7.60 -7.69
C ILE A 204 -5.13 -8.51 -8.88
N SER A 205 -5.43 -9.78 -8.64
CA SER A 205 -5.69 -10.78 -9.68
C SER A 205 -7.02 -10.58 -10.40
N SER A 206 -7.99 -9.93 -9.78
CA SER A 206 -9.32 -9.77 -10.31
C SER A 206 -9.47 -8.51 -11.17
N GLU A 207 -9.88 -8.67 -12.42
CA GLU A 207 -10.24 -7.55 -13.30
C GLU A 207 -11.60 -6.92 -12.95
N LYS A 208 -12.41 -7.64 -12.19
CA LYS A 208 -13.78 -7.24 -11.83
C LYS A 208 -13.86 -6.52 -10.48
N LEU A 209 -12.81 -6.63 -9.66
CA LEU A 209 -12.72 -5.91 -8.39
C LEU A 209 -12.00 -4.58 -8.63
N ASN A 210 -12.75 -3.47 -8.52
CA ASN A 210 -12.22 -2.12 -8.70
C ASN A 210 -12.91 -1.16 -7.73
N GLY A 211 -12.13 -0.40 -6.97
CA GLY A 211 -12.63 0.49 -5.93
C GLY A 211 -13.06 -0.23 -4.65
N VAL A 212 -12.63 -1.46 -4.44
CA VAL A 212 -12.92 -2.23 -3.22
C VAL A 212 -12.12 -1.66 -2.05
N LEU A 213 -12.77 -1.54 -0.89
CA LEU A 213 -12.16 -1.28 0.42
C LEU A 213 -12.45 -2.50 1.29
N LEU A 214 -11.45 -3.37 1.46
CA LEU A 214 -11.59 -4.62 2.19
C LEU A 214 -11.12 -4.46 3.64
N ASN A 215 -12.05 -4.55 4.59
CA ASN A 215 -11.70 -4.64 6.00
C ASN A 215 -11.14 -6.04 6.30
N ALA A 216 -9.88 -6.09 6.73
CA ALA A 216 -9.16 -7.30 7.10
C ALA A 216 -8.76 -7.22 8.58
N ASP A 217 -9.75 -7.18 9.48
CA ASP A 217 -9.59 -6.76 10.88
C ASP A 217 -10.32 -7.64 11.91
N CYS A 218 -10.74 -8.83 11.53
CA CYS A 218 -11.51 -9.75 12.40
C CYS A 218 -12.75 -9.10 13.03
N GLY A 219 -13.33 -8.08 12.40
CA GLY A 219 -14.51 -7.39 12.92
C GLY A 219 -14.25 -6.40 14.05
N TRP A 220 -12.98 -6.08 14.34
CA TRP A 220 -12.64 -5.10 15.38
C TRP A 220 -13.22 -3.71 15.06
N GLN A 221 -13.69 -3.01 16.09
CA GLN A 221 -14.25 -1.65 15.99
C GLN A 221 -13.44 -0.70 16.85
N PRO A 222 -12.92 0.43 16.32
CA PRO A 222 -12.32 1.49 17.12
C PRO A 222 -13.36 2.09 18.08
N ARG A 223 -12.93 2.34 19.34
CA ARG A 223 -13.77 2.94 20.39
C ARG A 223 -13.44 4.40 20.59
#